data_a7f2dbcfa978659fe4b48954d6b4d39c
#
_entry.id   a7f2dbcfa978659fe4b48954d6b4d39c
#
_cell.length_a   1.000
_cell.length_b   1.000
_cell.length_c   1.000
_cell.angle_alpha   90.00
_cell.angle_beta   90.00
_cell.angle_gamma   90.00
#
_symmetry.space_group_name_H-M   'P 1'
#
loop_
_entity.id
_entity.type
_entity.pdbx_description
1 polymer ?
#
loop_
_entity_poly.entity_id
_entity_poly.type
_entity_poly.pdbx_seq_one_letter_code
_entity_poly.pdbx_strand_id
1 'polypeptide(L)'
;NNRRSFLKKIGAAGTVAGVSSLTPILVSALPSEMTNNNTTFEKDKTYTLDILQTTDVHCQVHPHDELFWENDKAVFRRTGGYPQMATYFKKARKSNPDTFIIDTGDMFQGSELSVKTTGKALVPVLNQLGYDLYLPGNWEVIYGKRNMQTLLGALDAPKVCANMYHDLGDGKRGELIFLPYYIWNVRGVKIGFLGYTDPLVPIRQSPNYSKGILYTPAEENLAHYVSVLKEDERCDYVIVIAHLGLSQQIYLANLPQCEGVDYILGGDTHERVREPIQCKYAKVVEPGAFGSFVGSLKLTVVNGKITNDTYELVEVRAADLKADK
;
A
#
# COMPACT_ATOMS: atom_id res chain seq x y z
N ASN A 1 26.12 4.97 -8.73
CA ASN A 1 26.98 3.78 -8.51
C ASN A 1 26.29 2.64 -7.75
N ASN A 2 25.10 2.86 -7.13
CA ASN A 2 24.42 1.85 -6.31
C ASN A 2 23.55 0.84 -7.08
N ARG A 3 23.13 1.14 -8.32
CA ARG A 3 22.31 0.25 -9.15
C ARG A 3 23.01 -1.09 -9.50
N ARG A 4 24.33 -1.07 -9.71
CA ARG A 4 25.09 -2.30 -10.00
C ARG A 4 25.28 -3.20 -8.76
N SER A 5 25.27 -2.64 -7.56
CA SER A 5 25.40 -3.38 -6.30
C SER A 5 24.10 -4.12 -5.96
N PHE A 6 22.93 -3.50 -6.17
CA PHE A 6 21.63 -4.12 -5.96
C PHE A 6 21.41 -5.36 -6.85
N LEU A 7 21.66 -5.23 -8.16
CA LEU A 7 21.52 -6.35 -9.10
C LEU A 7 22.53 -7.48 -8.84
N LYS A 8 23.73 -7.17 -8.33
CA LYS A 8 24.73 -8.19 -7.95
C LYS A 8 24.33 -8.95 -6.66
N LYS A 9 23.63 -8.31 -5.72
CA LYS A 9 23.20 -8.95 -4.46
C LYS A 9 22.00 -9.89 -4.68
N ILE A 10 21.08 -9.58 -5.60
CA ILE A 10 19.98 -10.50 -5.98
C ILE A 10 20.52 -11.76 -6.67
N GLY A 11 21.61 -11.66 -7.46
CA GLY A 11 22.24 -12.79 -8.13
C GLY A 11 23.10 -13.70 -7.24
N ALA A 12 23.44 -13.25 -6.02
CA ALA A 12 24.34 -13.99 -5.13
C ALA A 12 23.65 -14.96 -4.15
N ALA A 13 22.33 -14.88 -4.01
CA ALA A 13 21.58 -15.74 -3.10
C ALA A 13 21.08 -17.06 -3.74
N GLY A 14 21.44 -17.35 -4.98
CA GLY A 14 20.94 -18.51 -5.72
C GLY A 14 22.01 -19.26 -6.52
N THR A 15 23.08 -19.78 -5.90
CA THR A 15 23.98 -20.72 -6.58
C THR A 15 23.97 -22.08 -5.92
N VAL A 16 23.15 -22.99 -6.45
CA VAL A 16 23.46 -24.41 -6.53
C VAL A 16 23.28 -24.85 -7.98
N ALA A 17 24.31 -25.52 -8.46
CA ALA A 17 24.66 -25.86 -9.84
C ALA A 17 23.57 -26.40 -10.78
N GLY A 18 23.59 -25.91 -12.02
CA GLY A 18 22.87 -26.47 -13.15
C GLY A 18 23.05 -25.58 -14.39
N VAL A 19 23.99 -25.91 -15.26
CA VAL A 19 24.31 -25.19 -16.51
C VAL A 19 23.19 -25.38 -17.54
N SER A 20 22.53 -24.30 -17.95
CA SER A 20 21.95 -24.19 -19.31
C SER A 20 21.70 -22.70 -19.64
N SER A 21 22.02 -22.36 -20.86
CA SER A 21 22.07 -21.06 -21.52
C SER A 21 20.89 -20.13 -21.21
N LEU A 22 21.18 -18.98 -20.61
CA LEU A 22 20.22 -17.89 -20.38
C LEU A 22 20.41 -16.83 -21.50
N THR A 23 19.42 -16.68 -22.35
CA THR A 23 19.18 -15.44 -23.09
C THR A 23 18.76 -14.34 -22.15
N PRO A 24 19.29 -13.11 -22.22
CA PRO A 24 18.90 -12.04 -21.34
C PRO A 24 17.48 -11.56 -21.70
N ILE A 25 16.53 -11.77 -20.77
CA ILE A 25 15.23 -11.10 -20.83
C ILE A 25 15.47 -9.63 -20.50
N LEU A 26 15.13 -8.74 -21.43
CA LEU A 26 15.09 -7.30 -21.22
C LEU A 26 14.12 -7.01 -20.08
N VAL A 27 14.65 -6.66 -18.92
CA VAL A 27 13.88 -5.99 -17.85
C VAL A 27 13.58 -4.60 -18.39
N SER A 28 12.31 -4.36 -18.70
CA SER A 28 11.81 -3.04 -19.07
C SER A 28 12.20 -2.04 -17.96
N ALA A 29 12.78 -0.92 -18.38
CA ALA A 29 13.28 0.12 -17.50
C ALA A 29 12.24 0.52 -16.46
N LEU A 30 12.62 0.44 -15.18
CA LEU A 30 11.90 1.07 -14.09
C LEU A 30 11.76 2.57 -14.39
N PRO A 31 10.61 3.19 -14.09
CA PRO A 31 10.48 4.65 -14.14
C PRO A 31 11.60 5.25 -13.30
N SER A 32 12.32 6.20 -13.87
CA SER A 32 13.32 6.99 -13.17
C SER A 32 12.72 7.61 -11.92
N GLU A 33 13.47 7.54 -10.84
CA GLU A 33 13.21 8.21 -9.55
C GLU A 33 12.38 9.49 -9.76
N MET A 34 11.17 9.56 -9.17
CA MET A 34 10.58 10.86 -8.84
C MET A 34 11.42 11.44 -7.69
N THR A 35 12.61 11.88 -8.03
CA THR A 35 13.39 12.76 -7.18
C THR A 35 12.73 14.12 -7.27
N ASN A 36 11.89 14.44 -6.30
CA ASN A 36 11.56 15.84 -6.06
C ASN A 36 12.87 16.58 -5.79
N ASN A 37 13.17 17.52 -6.68
CA ASN A 37 14.41 18.29 -6.75
C ASN A 37 14.88 18.80 -5.40
N ASN A 38 16.18 18.61 -5.13
CA ASN A 38 17.07 19.41 -4.31
C ASN A 38 16.42 20.63 -3.61
N THR A 39 15.83 20.40 -2.46
CA THR A 39 15.72 21.43 -1.46
C THR A 39 16.78 21.13 -0.41
N THR A 40 17.83 21.96 -0.42
CA THR A 40 18.85 22.03 0.61
C THR A 40 18.18 22.02 1.98
N PHE A 41 18.70 21.19 2.89
CA PHE A 41 18.33 21.19 4.30
C PHE A 41 18.35 22.63 4.83
N GLU A 42 17.18 23.22 5.04
CA GLU A 42 17.09 24.45 5.81
C GLU A 42 17.18 24.05 7.30
N LYS A 43 18.34 24.28 7.92
CA LYS A 43 18.52 24.20 9.37
C LYS A 43 17.43 25.06 10.03
N ASP A 44 16.81 24.52 11.10
CA ASP A 44 15.83 25.17 11.97
C ASP A 44 14.38 25.24 11.47
N LYS A 45 13.96 24.38 10.54
CA LYS A 45 12.54 24.29 10.14
C LYS A 45 11.86 23.03 10.68
N THR A 46 10.69 23.26 11.26
CA THR A 46 9.71 22.20 11.55
C THR A 46 8.72 22.13 10.40
N TYR A 47 8.46 20.93 9.86
CA TYR A 47 7.45 20.67 8.82
C TYR A 47 6.80 19.31 9.05
N THR A 48 5.73 19.05 8.33
CA THR A 48 5.03 17.74 8.39
C THR A 48 5.09 17.02 7.05
N LEU A 49 5.15 15.70 7.11
CA LEU A 49 4.92 14.80 6.00
C LEU A 49 3.58 14.10 6.27
N ASP A 50 2.66 14.19 5.33
CA ASP A 50 1.34 13.61 5.49
C ASP A 50 1.24 12.34 4.62
N ILE A 51 0.85 11.20 5.22
CA ILE A 51 0.59 9.94 4.53
C ILE A 51 -0.90 9.67 4.65
N LEU A 52 -1.59 9.67 3.53
CA LEU A 52 -3.02 9.38 3.45
C LEU A 52 -3.21 7.97 2.95
N GLN A 53 -4.05 7.20 3.64
CA GLN A 53 -4.35 5.82 3.29
C GLN A 53 -5.84 5.64 3.03
N THR A 54 -6.15 4.97 1.91
CA THR A 54 -7.41 4.27 1.68
C THR A 54 -7.18 2.79 1.57
N THR A 55 -8.21 2.01 1.76
CA THR A 55 -8.27 0.56 1.58
C THR A 55 -9.69 0.15 1.26
N ASP A 56 -9.86 -1.01 0.64
CA ASP A 56 -11.16 -1.66 0.50
C ASP A 56 -12.25 -0.72 -0.07
N VAL A 57 -11.87 0.10 -1.06
CA VAL A 57 -12.82 1.05 -1.66
C VAL A 57 -13.88 0.32 -2.47
N HIS A 58 -13.58 -0.89 -2.95
CA HIS A 58 -14.52 -1.80 -3.62
C HIS A 58 -15.35 -1.14 -4.73
N CYS A 59 -14.70 -0.32 -5.55
CA CYS A 59 -15.35 0.40 -6.65
C CYS A 59 -16.55 1.26 -6.22
N GLN A 60 -16.56 1.78 -5.00
CA GLN A 60 -17.64 2.62 -4.48
C GLN A 60 -17.58 4.01 -5.11
N VAL A 61 -18.12 4.13 -6.33
CA VAL A 61 -18.04 5.36 -7.15
C VAL A 61 -18.81 6.52 -6.53
N HIS A 62 -19.97 6.23 -5.95
CA HIS A 62 -20.89 7.25 -5.40
C HIS A 62 -20.93 7.23 -3.89
N PRO A 63 -21.21 8.38 -3.24
CA PRO A 63 -21.50 8.39 -1.82
C PRO A 63 -22.64 7.45 -1.45
N HIS A 64 -22.52 6.77 -0.34
CA HIS A 64 -23.51 5.83 0.19
C HIS A 64 -23.85 6.16 1.65
N ASP A 65 -24.90 5.52 2.16
CA ASP A 65 -25.30 5.67 3.54
C ASP A 65 -24.43 4.75 4.42
N GLU A 66 -23.55 5.37 5.20
CA GLU A 66 -22.67 4.70 6.13
C GLU A 66 -23.24 4.73 7.53
N LEU A 67 -23.20 3.59 8.24
CA LEU A 67 -23.68 3.45 9.60
C LEU A 67 -22.65 3.96 10.62
N PHE A 68 -23.10 4.81 11.52
CA PHE A 68 -22.38 5.24 12.71
C PHE A 68 -23.19 4.89 13.95
N TRP A 69 -22.50 4.68 15.07
CA TRP A 69 -23.11 4.48 16.37
C TRP A 69 -22.76 5.66 17.25
N GLU A 70 -23.75 6.50 17.55
CA GLU A 70 -23.54 7.74 18.29
C GLU A 70 -24.63 7.91 19.37
N ASN A 71 -24.20 8.18 20.61
CA ASN A 71 -25.12 8.33 21.75
C ASN A 71 -26.12 7.17 21.87
N ASP A 72 -25.63 5.94 21.72
CA ASP A 72 -26.39 4.68 21.76
C ASP A 72 -27.49 4.57 20.68
N LYS A 73 -27.30 5.25 19.55
CA LYS A 73 -28.23 5.22 18.40
C LYS A 73 -27.49 5.00 17.08
N ALA A 74 -28.14 4.25 16.20
CA ALA A 74 -27.72 4.15 14.82
C ALA A 74 -27.95 5.47 14.09
N VAL A 75 -26.90 6.03 13.48
CA VAL A 75 -26.94 7.25 12.68
C VAL A 75 -26.38 6.92 11.30
N PHE A 76 -27.10 7.32 10.26
CA PHE A 76 -26.63 7.16 8.87
C PHE A 76 -26.16 8.50 8.33
N ARG A 77 -25.00 8.49 7.69
CA ARG A 77 -24.45 9.65 6.98
C ARG A 77 -24.00 9.26 5.58
N ARG A 78 -24.21 10.16 4.63
CA ARG A 78 -23.68 10.02 3.27
C ARG A 78 -22.17 10.26 3.27
N THR A 79 -21.39 9.22 2.99
CA THR A 79 -19.93 9.25 2.97
C THR A 79 -19.38 8.58 1.70
N GLY A 80 -18.08 8.72 1.47
CA GLY A 80 -17.37 8.06 0.39
C GLY A 80 -17.64 8.67 -0.99
N GLY A 81 -17.35 7.88 -2.01
CA GLY A 81 -17.43 8.27 -3.42
C GLY A 81 -16.11 8.85 -3.95
N TYR A 82 -15.66 8.36 -5.11
CA TYR A 82 -14.41 8.81 -5.71
C TYR A 82 -14.35 10.34 -5.95
N PRO A 83 -15.44 11.03 -6.40
CA PRO A 83 -15.39 12.48 -6.55
C PRO A 83 -15.14 13.25 -5.26
N GLN A 84 -15.67 12.76 -4.12
CA GLN A 84 -15.43 13.34 -2.80
C GLN A 84 -14.02 13.07 -2.30
N MET A 85 -13.52 11.84 -2.50
CA MET A 85 -12.13 11.48 -2.21
C MET A 85 -11.16 12.33 -3.02
N ALA A 86 -11.40 12.53 -4.32
CA ALA A 86 -10.57 13.39 -5.18
C ALA A 86 -10.52 14.83 -4.64
N THR A 87 -11.66 15.37 -4.21
CA THR A 87 -11.70 16.69 -3.58
C THR A 87 -10.89 16.73 -2.29
N TYR A 88 -10.99 15.71 -1.45
CA TYR A 88 -10.23 15.63 -0.22
C TYR A 88 -8.71 15.57 -0.51
N PHE A 89 -8.27 14.71 -1.41
CA PHE A 89 -6.86 14.57 -1.79
C PHE A 89 -6.29 15.85 -2.39
N LYS A 90 -7.03 16.54 -3.27
CA LYS A 90 -6.63 17.83 -3.81
C LYS A 90 -6.47 18.89 -2.72
N LYS A 91 -7.41 18.96 -1.76
CA LYS A 91 -7.30 19.87 -0.61
C LYS A 91 -6.09 19.54 0.27
N ALA A 92 -5.84 18.26 0.56
CA ALA A 92 -4.70 17.83 1.36
C ALA A 92 -3.39 18.25 0.71
N ARG A 93 -3.16 17.93 -0.57
CA ARG A 93 -1.95 18.32 -1.31
C ARG A 93 -1.79 19.83 -1.46
N LYS A 94 -2.90 20.57 -1.59
CA LYS A 94 -2.86 22.03 -1.58
C LYS A 94 -2.44 22.60 -0.23
N SER A 95 -2.87 21.98 0.86
CA SER A 95 -2.50 22.38 2.24
C SER A 95 -1.08 21.98 2.58
N ASN A 96 -0.66 20.78 2.19
CA ASN A 96 0.68 20.26 2.38
C ASN A 96 1.16 19.58 1.09
N PRO A 97 2.09 20.19 0.33
CA PRO A 97 2.65 19.56 -0.87
C PRO A 97 3.41 18.26 -0.60
N ASP A 98 3.90 18.07 0.64
CA ASP A 98 4.57 16.85 1.07
C ASP A 98 3.54 15.80 1.56
N THR A 99 2.48 15.58 0.75
CA THR A 99 1.44 14.58 0.99
C THR A 99 1.63 13.39 0.04
N PHE A 100 1.72 12.20 0.61
CA PHE A 100 1.84 10.92 -0.07
C PHE A 100 0.56 10.11 0.13
N ILE A 101 -0.07 9.63 -0.94
CA ILE A 101 -1.38 8.98 -0.91
C ILE A 101 -1.24 7.53 -1.35
N ILE A 102 -1.68 6.60 -0.52
CA ILE A 102 -1.58 5.16 -0.77
C ILE A 102 -2.96 4.50 -0.77
N ASP A 103 -3.08 3.42 -1.52
CA ASP A 103 -4.19 2.48 -1.40
C ASP A 103 -3.67 1.09 -1.06
N THR A 104 -4.26 0.46 -0.06
CA THR A 104 -3.83 -0.83 0.48
C THR A 104 -4.70 -2.00 0.03
N GLY A 105 -5.36 -1.89 -1.13
CA GLY A 105 -5.95 -3.02 -1.83
C GLY A 105 -7.47 -3.03 -1.93
N ASP A 106 -7.96 -3.99 -2.68
CA ASP A 106 -9.38 -4.24 -2.99
C ASP A 106 -10.05 -3.10 -3.75
N MET A 107 -9.38 -2.70 -4.85
CA MET A 107 -9.82 -1.57 -5.69
C MET A 107 -10.79 -1.97 -6.80
N PHE A 108 -10.69 -3.22 -7.33
CA PHE A 108 -11.33 -3.58 -8.60
C PHE A 108 -12.57 -4.48 -8.47
N GLN A 109 -13.00 -4.82 -7.26
CA GLN A 109 -14.17 -5.65 -7.00
C GLN A 109 -15.21 -4.85 -6.21
N GLY A 110 -16.52 -5.00 -6.52
CA GLY A 110 -17.64 -4.49 -5.70
C GLY A 110 -18.73 -3.77 -6.47
N SER A 111 -18.52 -3.32 -7.71
CA SER A 111 -19.57 -2.64 -8.49
C SER A 111 -19.95 -3.40 -9.75
N GLU A 112 -21.20 -3.17 -10.22
CA GLU A 112 -21.67 -3.68 -11.52
C GLU A 112 -20.77 -3.24 -12.66
N LEU A 113 -20.28 -2.01 -12.63
CA LEU A 113 -19.36 -1.46 -13.64
C LEU A 113 -18.05 -2.26 -13.68
N SER A 114 -17.50 -2.60 -12.52
CA SER A 114 -16.30 -3.42 -12.46
C SER A 114 -16.56 -4.83 -13.03
N VAL A 115 -17.65 -5.47 -12.63
CA VAL A 115 -17.99 -6.82 -13.14
C VAL A 115 -18.15 -6.81 -14.66
N LYS A 116 -18.90 -5.87 -15.22
CA LYS A 116 -19.12 -5.75 -16.68
C LYS A 116 -17.86 -5.49 -17.48
N THR A 117 -16.88 -4.81 -16.90
CA THR A 117 -15.64 -4.42 -17.57
C THR A 117 -14.41 -5.19 -17.08
N THR A 118 -14.60 -6.16 -16.19
CA THR A 118 -13.51 -6.88 -15.51
C THR A 118 -12.48 -5.93 -14.89
N GLY A 119 -12.99 -4.87 -14.23
CA GLY A 119 -12.19 -3.84 -13.56
C GLY A 119 -11.68 -2.68 -14.45
N LYS A 120 -11.68 -2.83 -15.76
CA LYS A 120 -11.03 -1.87 -16.69
C LYS A 120 -11.55 -0.46 -16.61
N ALA A 121 -12.86 -0.27 -16.39
CA ALA A 121 -13.46 1.06 -16.29
C ALA A 121 -12.97 1.85 -15.08
N LEU A 122 -12.40 1.22 -14.08
CA LEU A 122 -11.91 1.88 -12.86
C LEU A 122 -10.50 2.47 -13.02
N VAL A 123 -9.68 1.93 -13.95
CA VAL A 123 -8.29 2.38 -14.15
C VAL A 123 -8.19 3.90 -14.36
N PRO A 124 -8.92 4.52 -15.30
CA PRO A 124 -8.81 5.98 -15.49
C PRO A 124 -9.28 6.78 -14.27
N VAL A 125 -10.26 6.26 -13.51
CA VAL A 125 -10.74 6.91 -12.28
C VAL A 125 -9.66 6.87 -11.21
N LEU A 126 -9.04 5.72 -10.99
CA LEU A 126 -7.97 5.54 -10.01
C LEU A 126 -6.74 6.40 -10.35
N ASN A 127 -6.38 6.50 -11.65
CA ASN A 127 -5.29 7.39 -12.07
C ASN A 127 -5.62 8.88 -11.82
N GLN A 128 -6.90 9.30 -11.98
CA GLN A 128 -7.31 10.66 -11.65
C GLN A 128 -7.29 10.99 -10.15
N LEU A 129 -7.45 9.99 -9.28
CA LEU A 129 -7.32 10.19 -7.83
C LEU A 129 -5.88 10.53 -7.44
N GLY A 130 -4.90 10.12 -8.27
CA GLY A 130 -3.50 10.49 -8.10
C GLY A 130 -2.85 9.83 -6.89
N TYR A 131 -3.07 8.55 -6.71
CA TYR A 131 -2.32 7.77 -5.72
C TYR A 131 -0.84 7.73 -6.07
N ASP A 132 0.01 7.66 -5.05
CA ASP A 132 1.47 7.60 -5.17
C ASP A 132 2.00 6.16 -5.02
N LEU A 133 1.21 5.25 -4.42
CA LEU A 133 1.59 3.86 -4.21
C LEU A 133 0.36 2.97 -4.06
N TYR A 134 0.44 1.75 -4.59
CA TYR A 134 -0.60 0.72 -4.46
C TYR A 134 -0.06 -0.57 -3.87
N LEU A 135 -0.92 -1.25 -3.08
CA LEU A 135 -0.76 -2.64 -2.69
C LEU A 135 -1.92 -3.45 -3.27
N PRO A 136 -1.71 -4.61 -3.90
CA PRO A 136 -2.83 -5.49 -4.26
C PRO A 136 -3.46 -6.14 -3.03
N GLY A 137 -4.79 -6.12 -2.94
CA GLY A 137 -5.57 -6.86 -1.96
C GLY A 137 -5.89 -8.30 -2.42
N ASN A 138 -6.82 -8.94 -1.72
CA ASN A 138 -7.23 -10.31 -2.02
C ASN A 138 -8.24 -10.40 -3.18
N TRP A 139 -8.97 -9.31 -3.51
CA TRP A 139 -9.91 -9.30 -4.61
C TRP A 139 -9.31 -8.85 -5.95
N GLU A 140 -8.09 -8.38 -6.01
CA GLU A 140 -7.43 -8.04 -7.28
C GLU A 140 -7.32 -9.24 -8.23
N VAL A 141 -7.33 -10.46 -7.69
CA VAL A 141 -7.25 -11.70 -8.49
C VAL A 141 -8.58 -12.24 -8.98
N ILE A 142 -9.72 -11.60 -8.65
CA ILE A 142 -11.07 -12.11 -8.98
C ILE A 142 -11.26 -12.45 -10.47
N TYR A 143 -10.59 -11.70 -11.35
CA TYR A 143 -10.62 -11.91 -12.81
C TYR A 143 -9.36 -12.64 -13.32
N GLY A 144 -8.62 -13.30 -12.43
CA GLY A 144 -7.41 -14.08 -12.72
C GLY A 144 -6.12 -13.23 -12.76
N LYS A 145 -4.99 -13.93 -12.60
CA LYS A 145 -3.63 -13.35 -12.56
C LYS A 145 -3.33 -12.39 -13.70
N ARG A 146 -3.64 -12.81 -14.95
CA ARG A 146 -3.35 -11.98 -16.13
C ARG A 146 -4.12 -10.65 -16.10
N ASN A 147 -5.39 -10.69 -15.69
CA ASN A 147 -6.21 -9.48 -15.60
C ASN A 147 -5.69 -8.57 -14.49
N MET A 148 -5.37 -9.11 -13.31
CA MET A 148 -4.74 -8.36 -12.21
C MET A 148 -3.47 -7.64 -12.70
N GLN A 149 -2.54 -8.34 -13.34
CA GLN A 149 -1.32 -7.72 -13.86
C GLN A 149 -1.60 -6.64 -14.92
N THR A 150 -2.65 -6.82 -15.74
CA THR A 150 -3.06 -5.82 -16.74
C THR A 150 -3.63 -4.57 -16.08
N LEU A 151 -4.54 -4.73 -15.10
CA LEU A 151 -5.17 -3.61 -14.40
C LEU A 151 -4.15 -2.82 -13.57
N LEU A 152 -3.39 -3.51 -12.73
CA LEU A 152 -2.38 -2.88 -11.89
C LEU A 152 -1.25 -2.27 -12.75
N GLY A 153 -0.87 -2.91 -13.86
CA GLY A 153 0.10 -2.38 -14.80
C GLY A 153 -0.36 -1.09 -15.51
N ALA A 154 -1.67 -0.87 -15.60
CA ALA A 154 -2.26 0.33 -16.22
C ALA A 154 -2.47 1.49 -15.22
N LEU A 155 -2.22 1.28 -13.93
CA LEU A 155 -2.19 2.36 -12.95
C LEU A 155 -0.85 3.10 -13.01
N ASP A 156 -0.88 4.42 -12.86
CA ASP A 156 0.32 5.28 -13.02
C ASP A 156 1.33 5.11 -11.88
N ALA A 157 0.85 4.93 -10.63
CA ALA A 157 1.73 4.78 -9.47
C ALA A 157 2.39 3.39 -9.37
N PRO A 158 3.54 3.24 -8.69
CA PRO A 158 4.17 1.96 -8.41
C PRO A 158 3.29 1.04 -7.53
N LYS A 159 3.58 -0.26 -7.59
CA LYS A 159 2.93 -1.33 -6.83
C LYS A 159 3.97 -2.10 -6.06
N VAL A 160 3.67 -2.40 -4.80
CA VAL A 160 4.57 -3.21 -3.96
C VAL A 160 3.83 -4.39 -3.37
N CYS A 161 4.49 -5.55 -3.35
CA CYS A 161 4.04 -6.73 -2.62
C CYS A 161 5.20 -7.72 -2.49
N ALA A 162 5.63 -7.99 -1.28
CA ALA A 162 6.81 -8.80 -0.98
C ALA A 162 6.52 -10.30 -0.84
N ASN A 163 5.25 -10.71 -0.92
CA ASN A 163 4.83 -12.10 -0.71
C ASN A 163 3.97 -12.69 -1.83
N MET A 164 3.92 -12.06 -3.00
CA MET A 164 3.29 -12.62 -4.21
C MET A 164 4.34 -13.03 -5.23
N TYR A 165 4.39 -14.31 -5.54
CA TYR A 165 5.37 -14.88 -6.47
C TYR A 165 4.71 -15.52 -7.67
N HIS A 166 5.44 -15.63 -8.78
CA HIS A 166 5.05 -16.52 -9.87
C HIS A 166 5.08 -17.96 -9.36
N ASP A 167 3.97 -18.70 -9.50
CA ASP A 167 3.94 -20.14 -9.29
C ASP A 167 4.47 -20.82 -10.56
N LEU A 168 5.57 -21.54 -10.43
CA LEU A 168 6.22 -22.29 -11.54
C LEU A 168 5.66 -23.72 -11.64
N GLY A 169 4.62 -24.07 -10.87
CA GLY A 169 4.06 -25.40 -10.75
C GLY A 169 4.67 -26.21 -9.60
N ASP A 170 3.92 -27.19 -9.11
CA ASP A 170 4.32 -28.10 -8.02
C ASP A 170 4.83 -27.38 -6.76
N GLY A 171 4.29 -26.21 -6.45
CA GLY A 171 4.68 -25.40 -5.29
C GLY A 171 6.06 -24.72 -5.44
N LYS A 172 6.64 -24.71 -6.63
CA LYS A 172 7.91 -24.02 -6.89
C LYS A 172 7.68 -22.53 -6.98
N ARG A 173 8.35 -21.79 -6.11
CA ARG A 173 8.37 -20.33 -6.08
C ARG A 173 9.25 -19.77 -7.18
N GLY A 174 8.65 -18.91 -8.01
CA GLY A 174 9.36 -18.10 -9.01
C GLY A 174 9.78 -16.73 -8.47
N GLU A 175 9.91 -15.76 -9.36
CA GLU A 175 10.21 -14.37 -8.99
C GLU A 175 8.99 -13.66 -8.38
N LEU A 176 9.22 -12.59 -7.63
CA LEU A 176 8.18 -11.68 -7.18
C LEU A 176 7.40 -11.10 -8.37
N ILE A 177 6.09 -10.97 -8.23
CA ILE A 177 5.23 -10.35 -9.25
C ILE A 177 5.36 -8.82 -9.20
N PHE A 178 5.60 -8.26 -8.02
CA PHE A 178 5.74 -6.82 -7.77
C PHE A 178 7.06 -6.53 -7.05
N LEU A 179 7.44 -5.26 -6.99
CA LEU A 179 8.54 -4.82 -6.13
C LEU A 179 8.19 -5.11 -4.67
N PRO A 180 9.15 -5.52 -3.82
CA PRO A 180 8.86 -5.79 -2.41
C PRO A 180 8.56 -4.52 -1.61
N TYR A 181 9.23 -3.41 -1.95
CA TYR A 181 9.13 -2.14 -1.24
C TYR A 181 9.29 -0.94 -2.18
N TYR A 182 8.91 0.23 -1.67
CA TYR A 182 9.11 1.54 -2.29
C TYR A 182 9.70 2.51 -1.26
N ILE A 183 10.51 3.48 -1.70
CA ILE A 183 11.10 4.50 -0.83
C ILE A 183 10.64 5.88 -1.30
N TRP A 184 9.91 6.57 -0.44
CA TRP A 184 9.60 7.98 -0.62
C TRP A 184 10.71 8.81 0.00
N ASN A 185 11.47 9.48 -0.85
CA ASN A 185 12.52 10.40 -0.42
C ASN A 185 12.02 11.84 -0.58
N VAL A 186 11.74 12.50 0.53
CA VAL A 186 11.19 13.84 0.57
C VAL A 186 12.04 14.72 1.51
N ARG A 187 12.57 15.83 0.98
CA ARG A 187 13.41 16.77 1.73
C ARG A 187 14.54 16.09 2.51
N GLY A 188 15.09 15.00 2.00
CA GLY A 188 16.17 14.24 2.64
C GLY A 188 15.73 13.25 3.70
N VAL A 189 14.44 13.19 4.06
CA VAL A 189 13.86 12.14 4.90
C VAL A 189 13.44 10.98 4.00
N LYS A 190 13.78 9.76 4.37
CA LYS A 190 13.45 8.54 3.65
C LYS A 190 12.41 7.71 4.41
N ILE A 191 11.27 7.47 3.77
CA ILE A 191 10.22 6.61 4.31
C ILE A 191 10.14 5.37 3.43
N GLY A 192 10.40 4.19 4.03
CA GLY A 192 10.29 2.90 3.36
C GLY A 192 8.88 2.32 3.51
N PHE A 193 8.25 1.93 2.38
CA PHE A 193 6.97 1.23 2.35
C PHE A 193 7.21 -0.20 1.90
N LEU A 194 6.89 -1.18 2.74
CA LEU A 194 7.02 -2.62 2.48
C LEU A 194 5.64 -3.24 2.38
N GLY A 195 5.32 -3.95 1.29
CA GLY A 195 3.98 -4.42 0.99
C GLY A 195 3.73 -5.90 1.29
N TYR A 196 2.59 -6.24 1.91
CA TYR A 196 2.14 -7.62 2.12
C TYR A 196 0.64 -7.78 1.87
N THR A 197 0.27 -8.80 1.09
CA THR A 197 -1.12 -9.22 0.90
C THR A 197 -1.40 -10.56 1.58
N ASP A 198 -2.70 -10.90 1.74
CA ASP A 198 -3.15 -12.11 2.42
C ASP A 198 -2.60 -13.40 1.77
N PRO A 199 -1.83 -14.23 2.49
CA PRO A 199 -1.34 -15.49 1.97
C PRO A 199 -2.45 -16.55 1.83
N LEU A 200 -3.61 -16.35 2.47
CA LEU A 200 -4.72 -17.29 2.48
C LEU A 200 -5.69 -17.10 1.31
N VAL A 201 -5.42 -16.20 0.38
CA VAL A 201 -6.25 -15.94 -0.81
C VAL A 201 -6.69 -17.23 -1.52
N PRO A 202 -5.81 -18.23 -1.79
CA PRO A 202 -6.24 -19.46 -2.46
C PRO A 202 -7.20 -20.34 -1.65
N ILE A 203 -7.30 -20.11 -0.33
CA ILE A 203 -8.17 -20.86 0.60
C ILE A 203 -9.45 -20.08 0.90
N ARG A 204 -9.33 -18.77 1.08
CA ARG A 204 -10.46 -17.86 1.39
C ARG A 204 -11.37 -17.62 0.19
N GLN A 205 -10.83 -17.77 -1.03
CA GLN A 205 -11.54 -17.56 -2.30
C GLN A 205 -11.46 -18.80 -3.18
N SER A 206 -12.07 -18.72 -4.38
CA SER A 206 -11.85 -19.77 -5.37
C SER A 206 -10.37 -19.87 -5.76
N PRO A 207 -9.74 -21.05 -5.65
CA PRO A 207 -8.33 -21.20 -6.03
C PRO A 207 -8.06 -20.90 -7.51
N ASN A 208 -9.11 -20.91 -8.34
CA ASN A 208 -9.00 -20.54 -9.75
C ASN A 208 -8.70 -19.04 -9.96
N TYR A 209 -9.09 -18.17 -9.02
CA TYR A 209 -8.84 -16.73 -9.15
C TYR A 209 -7.34 -16.42 -9.06
N SER A 210 -6.64 -17.05 -8.15
CA SER A 210 -5.20 -16.86 -7.91
C SER A 210 -4.30 -17.90 -8.57
N LYS A 211 -4.85 -18.71 -9.50
CA LYS A 211 -4.06 -19.74 -10.21
C LYS A 211 -2.82 -19.14 -10.86
N GLY A 212 -1.66 -19.74 -10.59
CA GLY A 212 -0.36 -19.29 -11.08
C GLY A 212 0.30 -18.22 -10.22
N ILE A 213 -0.27 -17.95 -9.04
CA ILE A 213 0.34 -17.11 -7.99
C ILE A 213 0.62 -18.00 -6.78
N LEU A 214 1.83 -17.88 -6.24
CA LEU A 214 2.22 -18.47 -4.97
C LEU A 214 2.35 -17.36 -3.95
N TYR A 215 1.65 -17.51 -2.83
CA TYR A 215 1.72 -16.58 -1.70
C TYR A 215 2.57 -17.19 -0.58
N THR A 216 3.29 -16.37 0.14
CA THR A 216 4.01 -16.77 1.35
C THR A 216 3.54 -15.96 2.56
N PRO A 217 3.66 -16.51 3.79
CA PRO A 217 3.43 -15.73 5.00
C PRO A 217 4.35 -14.50 5.05
N ALA A 218 3.84 -13.37 5.57
CA ALA A 218 4.60 -12.13 5.64
C ALA A 218 5.86 -12.27 6.50
N GLU A 219 5.79 -13.02 7.59
CA GLU A 219 6.90 -13.25 8.53
C GLU A 219 8.08 -13.99 7.91
N GLU A 220 7.92 -14.64 6.74
CA GLU A 220 9.01 -15.39 6.09
C GLU A 220 10.15 -14.47 5.64
N ASN A 221 9.84 -13.27 5.18
CA ASN A 221 10.85 -12.34 4.64
C ASN A 221 10.81 -10.92 5.24
N LEU A 222 9.90 -10.66 6.21
CA LEU A 222 9.74 -9.34 6.82
C LEU A 222 11.05 -8.81 7.41
N ALA A 223 11.72 -9.60 8.27
CA ALA A 223 12.98 -9.20 8.90
C ALA A 223 14.07 -8.88 7.86
N HIS A 224 14.14 -9.65 6.77
CA HIS A 224 15.08 -9.39 5.68
C HIS A 224 14.86 -8.01 5.04
N TYR A 225 13.62 -7.70 4.65
CA TYR A 225 13.35 -6.41 4.01
C TYR A 225 13.40 -5.23 4.97
N VAL A 226 13.07 -5.42 6.24
CA VAL A 226 13.28 -4.40 7.28
C VAL A 226 14.76 -4.07 7.41
N SER A 227 15.64 -5.08 7.48
CA SER A 227 17.10 -4.88 7.48
C SER A 227 17.57 -4.15 6.22
N VAL A 228 17.10 -4.54 5.03
CA VAL A 228 17.42 -3.82 3.78
C VAL A 228 17.02 -2.35 3.87
N LEU A 229 15.79 -2.04 4.34
CA LEU A 229 15.31 -0.66 4.42
C LEU A 229 16.08 0.15 5.47
N LYS A 230 16.38 -0.41 6.64
CA LYS A 230 17.06 0.30 7.74
C LYS A 230 18.58 0.40 7.51
N GLU A 231 19.24 -0.65 7.08
CA GLU A 231 20.69 -0.74 7.02
C GLU A 231 21.26 -0.37 5.65
N ASP A 232 20.73 -0.94 4.56
CA ASP A 232 21.23 -0.70 3.20
C ASP A 232 20.69 0.63 2.65
N GLU A 233 19.37 0.84 2.72
CA GLU A 233 18.69 2.02 2.17
C GLU A 233 18.68 3.21 3.16
N ARG A 234 18.89 2.96 4.45
CA ARG A 234 18.92 3.95 5.53
C ARG A 234 17.64 4.77 5.63
N CYS A 235 16.50 4.08 5.62
CA CYS A 235 15.22 4.73 5.83
C CYS A 235 15.08 5.22 7.28
N ASP A 236 14.64 6.46 7.43
CA ASP A 236 14.37 7.08 8.73
C ASP A 236 13.12 6.48 9.39
N TYR A 237 12.16 6.06 8.57
CA TYR A 237 10.89 5.51 9.00
C TYR A 237 10.49 4.33 8.10
N VAL A 238 9.97 3.25 8.67
CA VAL A 238 9.52 2.06 7.92
C VAL A 238 8.05 1.78 8.20
N ILE A 239 7.28 1.72 7.14
CA ILE A 239 5.85 1.43 7.15
C ILE A 239 5.63 0.12 6.41
N VAL A 240 4.97 -0.83 7.06
CA VAL A 240 4.37 -1.96 6.37
C VAL A 240 2.98 -1.55 5.89
N ILE A 241 2.73 -1.63 4.59
CA ILE A 241 1.38 -1.55 4.03
C ILE A 241 0.87 -2.96 3.82
N ALA A 242 -0.30 -3.25 4.37
CA ALA A 242 -0.77 -4.63 4.49
C ALA A 242 -2.24 -4.79 4.10
N HIS A 243 -2.53 -5.87 3.39
CA HIS A 243 -3.90 -6.34 3.16
C HIS A 243 -4.05 -7.74 3.74
N LEU A 244 -4.00 -7.83 5.09
CA LEU A 244 -3.90 -9.08 5.85
C LEU A 244 -5.09 -9.30 6.79
N GLY A 245 -5.87 -8.24 7.04
CA GLY A 245 -6.88 -8.19 8.08
C GLY A 245 -6.29 -7.87 9.46
N LEU A 246 -7.07 -7.15 10.27
CA LEU A 246 -6.63 -6.54 11.52
C LEU A 246 -5.97 -7.55 12.49
N SER A 247 -6.54 -8.75 12.61
CA SER A 247 -6.00 -9.79 13.51
C SER A 247 -4.60 -10.24 13.11
N GLN A 248 -4.37 -10.48 11.81
CA GLN A 248 -3.04 -10.89 11.31
C GLN A 248 -2.03 -9.74 11.39
N GLN A 249 -2.47 -8.51 11.17
CA GLN A 249 -1.63 -7.32 11.30
C GLN A 249 -1.14 -7.12 12.74
N ILE A 250 -2.05 -7.28 13.73
CA ILE A 250 -1.71 -7.25 15.16
C ILE A 250 -0.75 -8.39 15.51
N TYR A 251 -1.01 -9.59 15.00
CA TYR A 251 -0.09 -10.72 15.19
C TYR A 251 1.31 -10.39 14.65
N LEU A 252 1.41 -9.92 13.41
CA LEU A 252 2.67 -9.55 12.76
C LEU A 252 3.42 -8.46 13.54
N ALA A 253 2.70 -7.42 14.02
CA ALA A 253 3.27 -6.32 14.79
C ALA A 253 3.85 -6.72 16.15
N ASN A 254 3.52 -7.93 16.64
CA ASN A 254 4.04 -8.49 17.89
C ASN A 254 5.18 -9.49 17.67
N LEU A 255 5.48 -9.88 16.44
CA LEU A 255 6.57 -10.79 16.11
C LEU A 255 7.93 -10.08 16.11
N PRO A 256 9.02 -10.76 16.53
CA PRO A 256 10.39 -10.21 16.45
C PRO A 256 10.81 -9.78 15.05
N GLN A 257 10.25 -10.41 14.00
CA GLN A 257 10.51 -10.06 12.59
C GLN A 257 10.07 -8.64 12.24
N CYS A 258 9.16 -8.06 13.04
CA CYS A 258 8.65 -6.70 12.85
C CYS A 258 9.51 -5.62 13.54
N GLU A 259 10.60 -6.01 14.22
CA GLU A 259 11.50 -5.04 14.84
C GLU A 259 12.09 -4.07 13.80
N GLY A 260 11.93 -2.77 14.05
CA GLY A 260 12.33 -1.71 13.13
C GLY A 260 11.20 -1.18 12.23
N VAL A 261 10.02 -1.77 12.28
CA VAL A 261 8.80 -1.22 11.66
C VAL A 261 8.15 -0.22 12.61
N ASP A 262 7.77 0.94 12.10
CA ASP A 262 7.13 2.00 12.90
C ASP A 262 5.60 1.89 12.88
N TYR A 263 5.00 1.61 11.70
CA TYR A 263 3.55 1.44 11.50
C TYR A 263 3.22 0.27 10.59
N ILE A 264 2.07 -0.35 10.82
CA ILE A 264 1.36 -1.18 9.85
C ILE A 264 0.08 -0.46 9.44
N LEU A 265 0.00 -0.03 8.19
CA LEU A 265 -1.19 0.56 7.58
C LEU A 265 -1.94 -0.55 6.85
N GLY A 266 -3.03 -1.00 7.44
CA GLY A 266 -3.71 -2.24 7.10
C GLY A 266 -5.01 -2.09 6.29
N GLY A 267 -5.55 -3.23 5.86
CA GLY A 267 -6.83 -3.40 5.18
C GLY A 267 -7.33 -4.84 5.28
N ASP A 268 -8.37 -5.20 4.53
CA ASP A 268 -9.07 -6.50 4.39
C ASP A 268 -10.28 -6.68 5.31
N THR A 269 -10.26 -6.24 6.58
CA THR A 269 -11.38 -6.48 7.51
C THR A 269 -12.34 -5.32 7.66
N HIS A 270 -12.11 -4.20 6.95
CA HIS A 270 -12.94 -3.01 6.96
C HIS A 270 -13.08 -2.34 8.34
N GLU A 271 -12.15 -2.61 9.25
CA GLU A 271 -12.21 -2.08 10.61
C GLU A 271 -11.88 -0.59 10.66
N ARG A 272 -12.60 0.15 11.49
CA ARG A 272 -12.43 1.60 11.68
C ARG A 272 -11.56 1.87 12.90
N VAL A 273 -10.28 1.70 12.74
CA VAL A 273 -9.32 1.94 13.83
C VAL A 273 -9.09 3.44 13.97
N ARG A 274 -9.71 4.05 15.01
CA ARG A 274 -9.63 5.50 15.24
C ARG A 274 -8.35 5.92 15.94
N GLU A 275 -7.83 5.05 16.80
CA GLU A 275 -6.57 5.25 17.52
C GLU A 275 -5.64 4.09 17.22
N PRO A 276 -4.35 4.36 16.96
CA PRO A 276 -3.41 3.30 16.63
C PRO A 276 -3.31 2.26 17.75
N ILE A 277 -3.48 0.99 17.39
CA ILE A 277 -3.30 -0.13 18.30
C ILE A 277 -1.81 -0.28 18.56
N GLN A 278 -1.41 -0.09 19.82
CA GLN A 278 -0.01 -0.22 20.23
C GLN A 278 0.34 -1.70 20.36
N CYS A 279 1.25 -2.18 19.54
CA CYS A 279 1.81 -3.52 19.61
C CYS A 279 3.27 -3.48 20.05
N LYS A 280 3.91 -4.65 20.16
CA LYS A 280 5.28 -4.73 20.69
C LYS A 280 6.31 -4.00 19.82
N TYR A 281 6.19 -4.10 18.49
CA TYR A 281 7.19 -3.57 17.56
C TYR A 281 6.64 -2.46 16.64
N ALA A 282 5.35 -2.44 16.36
CA ALA A 282 4.74 -1.45 15.47
C ALA A 282 3.36 -1.01 15.97
N LYS A 283 2.89 0.14 15.50
CA LYS A 283 1.50 0.59 15.65
C LYS A 283 0.67 0.07 14.47
N VAL A 284 -0.58 -0.35 14.72
CA VAL A 284 -1.46 -0.90 13.71
C VAL A 284 -2.70 -0.03 13.55
N VAL A 285 -3.07 0.29 12.31
CA VAL A 285 -4.31 1.00 11.96
C VAL A 285 -4.96 0.36 10.73
N GLU A 286 -6.29 0.54 10.62
CA GLU A 286 -7.08 0.19 9.44
C GLU A 286 -8.16 1.25 9.25
N PRO A 287 -8.28 1.89 8.07
CA PRO A 287 -9.13 3.08 7.90
C PRO A 287 -10.56 2.77 7.43
N GLY A 288 -11.11 1.61 7.72
CA GLY A 288 -12.45 1.24 7.26
C GLY A 288 -12.48 0.84 5.79
N ALA A 289 -13.58 1.15 5.09
CA ALA A 289 -13.81 0.70 3.72
C ALA A 289 -14.67 1.67 2.91
N PHE A 290 -14.93 1.31 1.64
CA PHE A 290 -15.87 1.97 0.71
C PHE A 290 -15.58 3.45 0.46
N GLY A 291 -14.35 3.90 0.74
CA GLY A 291 -13.97 5.30 0.63
C GLY A 291 -14.66 6.21 1.66
N SER A 292 -15.34 5.63 2.67
CA SER A 292 -16.00 6.38 3.73
C SER A 292 -15.02 7.09 4.65
N PHE A 293 -13.78 6.60 4.69
CA PHE A 293 -12.72 7.10 5.56
C PHE A 293 -11.40 7.21 4.82
N VAL A 294 -10.54 8.06 5.34
CA VAL A 294 -9.11 8.17 4.98
C VAL A 294 -8.30 8.12 6.28
N GLY A 295 -7.38 7.19 6.38
CA GLY A 295 -6.36 7.20 7.43
C GLY A 295 -5.36 8.31 7.14
N SER A 296 -5.11 9.19 8.09
CA SER A 296 -4.17 10.30 7.97
C SER A 296 -3.06 10.16 9.00
N LEU A 297 -1.91 9.65 8.58
CA LEU A 297 -0.69 9.59 9.39
C LEU A 297 0.15 10.83 9.09
N LYS A 298 0.40 11.64 10.11
CA LYS A 298 1.21 12.84 10.02
C LYS A 298 2.52 12.66 10.78
N LEU A 299 3.63 12.83 10.09
CA LEU A 299 4.98 12.78 10.66
C LEU A 299 5.51 14.20 10.84
N THR A 300 5.89 14.57 12.07
CA THR A 300 6.53 15.85 12.35
C THR A 300 8.04 15.71 12.20
N VAL A 301 8.62 16.54 11.35
CA VAL A 301 10.07 16.57 11.10
C VAL A 301 10.65 17.84 11.69
N VAL A 302 11.69 17.68 12.50
CA VAL A 302 12.47 18.77 13.08
C VAL A 302 13.94 18.55 12.73
N ASN A 303 14.56 19.51 12.08
CA ASN A 303 15.97 19.43 11.67
C ASN A 303 16.30 18.16 10.88
N GLY A 304 15.39 17.75 9.97
CA GLY A 304 15.55 16.57 9.13
C GLY A 304 15.37 15.24 9.84
N LYS A 305 14.84 15.22 11.07
CA LYS A 305 14.54 14.00 11.83
C LYS A 305 13.06 13.95 12.16
N ILE A 306 12.45 12.80 11.98
CA ILE A 306 11.08 12.53 12.44
C ILE A 306 11.11 12.49 13.97
N THR A 307 10.35 13.37 14.63
CA THR A 307 10.32 13.52 16.09
C THR A 307 8.99 13.11 16.70
N ASN A 308 7.93 13.06 15.90
CA ASN A 308 6.59 12.69 16.36
C ASN A 308 5.76 12.16 15.21
N ASP A 309 4.82 11.31 15.52
CA ASP A 309 3.76 10.86 14.61
C ASP A 309 2.38 11.01 15.27
N THR A 310 1.37 11.33 14.46
CA THR A 310 -0.03 11.37 14.88
C THR A 310 -0.89 10.74 13.79
N TYR A 311 -1.95 10.06 14.21
CA TYR A 311 -2.90 9.43 13.30
C TYR A 311 -4.31 9.95 13.55
N GLU A 312 -5.07 10.14 12.48
CA GLU A 312 -6.48 10.50 12.50
C GLU A 312 -7.24 9.67 11.47
N LEU A 313 -8.40 9.14 11.85
CA LEU A 313 -9.35 8.53 10.92
C LEU A 313 -10.35 9.60 10.46
N VAL A 314 -10.16 10.11 9.25
CA VAL A 314 -10.95 11.20 8.66
C VAL A 314 -12.17 10.65 7.94
N GLU A 315 -13.37 11.14 8.26
CA GLU A 315 -14.60 10.79 7.56
C GLU A 315 -14.72 11.59 6.24
N VAL A 316 -14.93 10.89 5.12
CA VAL A 316 -15.17 11.49 3.80
C VAL A 316 -16.67 11.81 3.68
N ARG A 317 -17.11 12.89 4.32
CA ARG A 317 -18.53 13.29 4.34
C ARG A 317 -18.92 13.98 3.04
N ALA A 318 -19.95 13.47 2.36
CA ALA A 318 -20.42 14.05 1.11
C ALA A 318 -20.99 15.47 1.29
N ALA A 319 -21.49 15.80 2.45
CA ALA A 319 -21.98 17.16 2.77
C ALA A 319 -20.85 18.21 2.80
N ASP A 320 -19.64 17.81 3.22
CA ASP A 320 -18.50 18.72 3.43
C ASP A 320 -17.58 18.81 2.21
N LEU A 321 -17.72 17.87 1.29
CA LEU A 321 -16.86 17.72 0.12
C LEU A 321 -17.70 17.77 -1.16
N LYS A 322 -17.61 18.89 -1.89
CA LYS A 322 -18.23 18.95 -3.22
C LYS A 322 -17.57 17.91 -4.13
N ALA A 323 -18.39 17.25 -4.94
CA ALA A 323 -17.87 16.33 -5.96
C ALA A 323 -16.88 17.02 -6.90
N ASP A 324 -15.73 16.40 -7.10
CA ASP A 324 -14.80 16.80 -8.16
C ASP A 324 -15.44 16.49 -9.53
N LYS A 325 -15.20 17.32 -10.55
CA LYS A 325 -15.84 17.19 -11.87
C LYS A 325 -14.93 16.45 -12.84
#